data_c3c9c9d12f647537cf2d6c8b3b48ef58
#
_entry.id   c3c9c9d12f647537cf2d6c8b3b48ef58
#
_cell.length_a   1.000
_cell.length_b   1.000
_cell.length_c   1.000
_cell.angle_alpha   90.00
_cell.angle_beta   90.00
_cell.angle_gamma   90.00
#
_symmetry.space_group_name_H-M   'P 1'
#
loop_
_entity.id
_entity.type
_entity.pdbx_description
1 polymer ?
#
loop_
_entity_poly.entity_id
_entity_poly.type
_entity_poly.pdbx_seq_one_letter_code
_entity_poly.pdbx_strand_id
1 'polypeptide(L)'
;SDWSHHEKTNLNYANEIDINAKIWFLKQHNYRVGPILGYQENNQSWTAYGGNFNYNNGANIFTAPDGIVGVGYKQKFDMLYIGLAGSYRYQQLEFNALLKYSNWVNANAYDNHYNRKVSFKDSSKNSSYYSAVIDVGYYFTENTKLFVEAAWNQYSEGRGETQTLNYATGNVGSSKSGIEYQSQTLTVGFQYKF
;
A
#
# COMPACT_ATOMS: atom_id res chain seq x y z
N SER A 1 -1.54 -25.08 -12.82
CA SER A 1 -1.03 -23.86 -12.17
C SER A 1 -0.50 -24.19 -10.79
N ASP A 2 0.54 -23.48 -10.37
CA ASP A 2 1.11 -23.61 -9.03
C ASP A 2 0.39 -22.66 -8.09
N TRP A 3 0.02 -23.11 -6.90
CA TRP A 3 -0.61 -22.30 -5.88
C TRP A 3 -0.31 -22.79 -4.47
N SER A 4 -0.43 -21.92 -3.50
CA SER A 4 -0.45 -22.26 -2.08
C SER A 4 -1.57 -21.51 -1.37
N HIS A 5 -2.16 -22.13 -0.35
CA HIS A 5 -3.15 -21.53 0.53
C HIS A 5 -2.67 -21.61 1.97
N HIS A 6 -2.64 -20.46 2.63
CA HIS A 6 -2.18 -20.32 4.01
C HIS A 6 -3.33 -19.79 4.87
N GLU A 7 -3.79 -20.56 5.83
CA GLU A 7 -4.86 -20.14 6.75
C GLU A 7 -4.37 -19.08 7.74
N LYS A 8 -3.07 -19.11 8.06
CA LYS A 8 -2.45 -18.17 9.00
C LYS A 8 -1.45 -17.28 8.29
N THR A 9 -1.83 -16.01 8.10
CA THR A 9 -0.94 -14.96 7.58
C THR A 9 -0.92 -13.79 8.55
N ASN A 10 0.25 -13.43 9.04
CA ASN A 10 0.46 -12.33 9.96
C ASN A 10 1.02 -11.12 9.22
N LEU A 11 0.41 -9.96 9.44
CA LEU A 11 1.01 -8.68 9.07
C LEU A 11 2.13 -8.37 10.06
N ASN A 12 3.35 -8.22 9.56
CA ASN A 12 4.51 -7.86 10.39
C ASN A 12 4.55 -6.36 10.63
N TYR A 13 4.35 -5.59 9.56
CA TYR A 13 4.23 -4.14 9.59
C TYR A 13 3.53 -3.60 8.33
N ALA A 14 2.90 -2.44 8.47
CA ALA A 14 2.45 -1.59 7.37
C ALA A 14 2.73 -0.15 7.78
N ASN A 15 3.68 0.49 7.12
CA ASN A 15 4.15 1.85 7.41
C ASN A 15 4.02 2.73 6.19
N GLU A 16 3.54 3.95 6.38
CA GLU A 16 3.50 4.96 5.34
C GLU A 16 4.14 6.25 5.87
N ILE A 17 4.97 6.87 5.02
CA ILE A 17 5.51 8.20 5.23
C ILE A 17 5.04 9.05 4.07
N ASP A 18 4.38 10.17 4.34
CA ASP A 18 3.91 11.16 3.37
C ASP A 18 4.39 12.54 3.80
N ILE A 19 5.27 13.13 2.99
CA ILE A 19 5.77 14.50 3.19
C ILE A 19 5.28 15.34 2.02
N ASN A 20 4.52 16.40 2.31
CA ASN A 20 3.91 17.22 1.27
C ASN A 20 3.86 18.71 1.59
N ALA A 21 3.76 19.48 0.53
CA ALA A 21 3.48 20.92 0.57
C ALA A 21 2.15 21.21 -0.14
N LYS A 22 1.33 22.05 0.47
CA LYS A 22 0.02 22.43 0.00
C LYS A 22 -0.09 23.95 -0.08
N ILE A 23 -0.60 24.46 -1.21
CA ILE A 23 -0.79 25.91 -1.43
C ILE A 23 -2.27 26.15 -1.71
N TRP A 24 -2.92 26.97 -0.88
CA TRP A 24 -4.31 27.34 -1.08
C TRP A 24 -4.38 28.53 -2.05
N PHE A 25 -4.82 28.33 -3.30
CA PHE A 25 -4.97 29.39 -4.31
C PHE A 25 -6.38 29.94 -4.38
N LEU A 26 -7.41 29.13 -4.06
CA LEU A 26 -8.76 29.62 -3.81
C LEU A 26 -9.04 29.53 -2.31
N LYS A 27 -9.28 30.68 -1.70
CA LYS A 27 -9.56 30.77 -0.27
C LYS A 27 -10.69 31.77 -0.05
N GLN A 28 -11.83 31.26 0.42
CA GLN A 28 -12.99 32.02 0.81
C GLN A 28 -13.30 31.75 2.28
N HIS A 29 -14.34 32.40 2.82
CA HIS A 29 -14.72 32.28 4.23
C HIS A 29 -14.98 30.82 4.64
N ASN A 30 -15.63 30.05 3.79
CA ASN A 30 -16.10 28.68 4.11
C ASN A 30 -15.48 27.59 3.26
N TYR A 31 -14.66 27.90 2.26
CA TYR A 31 -13.97 26.89 1.47
C TYR A 31 -12.56 27.31 1.06
N ARG A 32 -11.74 26.32 0.80
CA ARG A 32 -10.39 26.48 0.24
C ARG A 32 -10.07 25.30 -0.67
N VAL A 33 -9.37 25.59 -1.76
CA VAL A 33 -8.91 24.60 -2.73
C VAL A 33 -7.47 24.92 -3.11
N GLY A 34 -6.66 23.91 -3.27
CA GLY A 34 -5.26 24.11 -3.63
C GLY A 34 -4.53 22.87 -4.09
N PRO A 35 -3.49 23.02 -4.93
CA PRO A 35 -2.62 21.94 -5.32
C PRO A 35 -1.79 21.44 -4.14
N ILE A 36 -1.38 20.19 -4.26
CA ILE A 36 -0.45 19.52 -3.36
C ILE A 36 0.65 18.87 -4.19
N LEU A 37 1.87 18.93 -3.70
CA LEU A 37 3.03 18.20 -4.20
C LEU A 37 3.65 17.47 -3.02
N GLY A 38 3.99 16.19 -3.18
CA GLY A 38 4.58 15.43 -2.10
C GLY A 38 5.41 14.26 -2.56
N TYR A 39 6.07 13.65 -1.58
CA TYR A 39 6.75 12.38 -1.65
C TYR A 39 6.07 11.41 -0.68
N GLN A 40 5.81 10.20 -1.16
CA GLN A 40 5.21 9.15 -0.35
C GLN A 40 6.02 7.87 -0.46
N GLU A 41 6.21 7.21 0.68
CA GLU A 41 6.78 5.88 0.80
C GLU A 41 5.81 4.98 1.56
N ASN A 42 5.50 3.80 1.00
CA ASN A 42 4.66 2.78 1.63
C ASN A 42 5.42 1.47 1.71
N ASN A 43 5.53 0.90 2.92
CA ASN A 43 6.25 -0.33 3.20
C ASN A 43 5.35 -1.31 3.93
N GLN A 44 5.31 -2.56 3.47
CA GLN A 44 4.49 -3.60 4.07
C GLN A 44 5.24 -4.94 4.09
N SER A 45 4.92 -5.78 5.10
CA SER A 45 5.51 -7.13 5.20
C SER A 45 4.54 -8.09 5.86
N TRP A 46 4.51 -9.30 5.34
CA TRP A 46 3.70 -10.41 5.87
C TRP A 46 4.54 -11.67 6.02
N THR A 47 4.08 -12.54 6.91
CA THR A 47 4.59 -13.90 7.06
C THR A 47 3.42 -14.86 7.05
N ALA A 48 3.45 -15.82 6.12
CA ALA A 48 2.47 -16.90 6.03
C ALA A 48 3.06 -18.18 6.63
N TYR A 49 2.23 -18.87 7.40
CA TYR A 49 2.62 -20.08 8.14
C TYR A 49 1.81 -21.27 7.67
N GLY A 50 2.43 -22.46 7.71
CA GLY A 50 1.80 -23.72 7.32
C GLY A 50 1.24 -23.67 5.89
N GLY A 51 0.16 -24.40 5.65
CA GLY A 51 -0.65 -24.31 4.45
C GLY A 51 -0.63 -25.50 3.54
N ASN A 52 -1.51 -25.46 2.53
CA ASN A 52 -1.66 -26.46 1.49
C ASN A 52 -0.97 -25.97 0.21
N PHE A 53 -0.21 -26.83 -0.39
CA PHE A 53 0.61 -26.53 -1.57
C PHE A 53 0.26 -27.45 -2.71
N ASN A 54 0.18 -26.91 -3.92
CA ASN A 54 -0.01 -27.64 -5.16
C ASN A 54 0.96 -27.06 -6.19
N TYR A 55 1.99 -27.81 -6.54
CA TYR A 55 3.03 -27.41 -7.47
C TYR A 55 3.16 -28.41 -8.63
N ASN A 56 3.77 -27.97 -9.73
CA ASN A 56 3.98 -28.75 -10.95
C ASN A 56 2.65 -29.31 -11.49
N ASN A 57 1.59 -28.46 -11.55
CA ASN A 57 0.26 -28.83 -12.02
C ASN A 57 -0.34 -30.06 -11.30
N GLY A 58 -0.11 -30.17 -9.99
CA GLY A 58 -0.66 -31.24 -9.17
C GLY A 58 0.26 -32.44 -8.96
N ALA A 59 1.46 -32.44 -9.53
CA ALA A 59 2.43 -33.50 -9.30
C ALA A 59 3.02 -33.49 -7.88
N ASN A 60 3.03 -32.32 -7.23
CA ASN A 60 3.56 -32.13 -5.86
C ASN A 60 2.47 -31.46 -5.00
N ILE A 61 1.69 -32.28 -4.30
CA ILE A 61 0.68 -31.82 -3.34
C ILE A 61 1.17 -32.19 -1.94
N PHE A 62 1.26 -31.20 -1.05
CA PHE A 62 1.60 -31.44 0.35
C PHE A 62 1.02 -30.38 1.28
N THR A 63 0.91 -30.72 2.55
CA THR A 63 0.46 -29.81 3.62
C THR A 63 1.62 -29.58 4.59
N ALA A 64 1.98 -28.33 4.83
CA ALA A 64 2.92 -27.95 5.88
C ALA A 64 2.16 -27.70 7.19
N PRO A 65 2.69 -28.15 8.34
CA PRO A 65 2.07 -27.89 9.64
C PRO A 65 1.99 -26.42 9.98
N ASP A 66 0.93 -26.03 10.72
CA ASP A 66 0.80 -24.69 11.29
C ASP A 66 1.97 -24.37 12.20
N GLY A 67 2.50 -23.17 12.12
CA GLY A 67 3.67 -22.75 12.89
C GLY A 67 5.00 -22.86 12.14
N ILE A 68 5.06 -23.59 11.02
CA ILE A 68 6.23 -23.55 10.12
C ILE A 68 6.09 -22.34 9.21
N VAL A 69 7.12 -21.49 9.13
CA VAL A 69 7.15 -20.36 8.19
C VAL A 69 7.20 -20.90 6.77
N GLY A 70 6.14 -20.62 5.98
CA GLY A 70 6.03 -21.03 4.59
C GLY A 70 6.54 -19.97 3.62
N VAL A 71 6.05 -18.74 3.79
CA VAL A 71 6.35 -17.62 2.91
C VAL A 71 6.60 -16.35 3.73
N GLY A 72 7.64 -15.60 3.37
CA GLY A 72 7.89 -14.25 3.86
C GLY A 72 7.82 -13.26 2.71
N TYR A 73 6.94 -12.25 2.79
CA TYR A 73 6.73 -11.27 1.75
C TYR A 73 6.95 -9.85 2.25
N LYS A 74 7.62 -9.04 1.44
CA LYS A 74 7.81 -7.59 1.67
C LYS A 74 7.54 -6.85 0.38
N GLN A 75 6.91 -5.67 0.48
CA GLN A 75 6.80 -4.75 -0.64
C GLN A 75 7.03 -3.31 -0.19
N LYS A 76 7.58 -2.53 -1.11
CA LYS A 76 7.85 -1.12 -0.94
C LYS A 76 7.44 -0.37 -2.20
N PHE A 77 6.73 0.73 -2.01
CA PHE A 77 6.42 1.71 -3.05
C PHE A 77 6.97 3.05 -2.63
N ASP A 78 7.63 3.76 -3.54
CA ASP A 78 8.07 5.14 -3.34
C ASP A 78 7.79 5.99 -4.58
N MET A 79 7.39 7.25 -4.37
CA MET A 79 6.98 8.12 -5.46
C MET A 79 6.96 9.60 -5.09
N LEU A 80 7.16 10.44 -6.08
CA LEU A 80 6.70 11.83 -6.07
C LEU A 80 5.25 11.85 -6.61
N TYR A 81 4.39 12.68 -6.05
CA TYR A 81 3.03 12.82 -6.50
C TYR A 81 2.58 14.28 -6.56
N ILE A 82 1.58 14.54 -7.39
CA ILE A 82 0.82 15.77 -7.42
C ILE A 82 -0.62 15.50 -7.00
N GLY A 83 -1.34 16.52 -6.61
CA GLY A 83 -2.74 16.33 -6.23
C GLY A 83 -3.50 17.63 -6.07
N LEU A 84 -4.76 17.48 -5.66
CA LEU A 84 -5.68 18.57 -5.36
C LEU A 84 -6.29 18.32 -3.99
N ALA A 85 -6.25 19.33 -3.13
CA ALA A 85 -6.90 19.32 -1.83
C ALA A 85 -8.03 20.35 -1.79
N GLY A 86 -9.13 19.96 -1.19
CA GLY A 86 -10.29 20.83 -0.94
C GLY A 86 -10.75 20.72 0.51
N SER A 87 -11.26 21.82 1.04
CA SER A 87 -11.90 21.86 2.36
C SER A 87 -13.11 22.79 2.28
N TYR A 88 -14.23 22.36 2.85
CA TYR A 88 -15.45 23.14 2.96
C TYR A 88 -16.00 23.06 4.37
N ARG A 89 -16.32 24.20 4.97
CA ARG A 89 -16.90 24.29 6.31
C ARG A 89 -18.31 24.88 6.26
N TYR A 90 -19.23 24.18 6.88
CA TYR A 90 -20.60 24.62 7.07
C TYR A 90 -20.99 24.47 8.54
N GLN A 91 -21.11 25.57 9.25
CA GLN A 91 -21.35 25.61 10.70
C GLN A 91 -20.29 24.77 11.46
N GLN A 92 -20.71 23.69 12.14
CA GLN A 92 -19.84 22.76 12.86
C GLN A 92 -19.29 21.63 11.99
N LEU A 93 -19.79 21.48 10.75
CA LEU A 93 -19.32 20.44 9.83
C LEU A 93 -18.15 20.93 8.98
N GLU A 94 -17.16 20.09 8.82
CA GLU A 94 -16.04 20.26 7.89
C GLU A 94 -15.92 19.06 6.97
N PHE A 95 -15.85 19.32 5.68
CA PHE A 95 -15.64 18.32 4.64
C PHE A 95 -14.28 18.56 4.02
N ASN A 96 -13.46 17.53 3.96
CA ASN A 96 -12.17 17.59 3.29
C ASN A 96 -12.11 16.52 2.21
N ALA A 97 -11.45 16.85 1.10
CA ALA A 97 -11.17 15.92 0.02
C ALA A 97 -9.72 16.09 -0.44
N LEU A 98 -9.07 14.98 -0.75
CA LEU A 98 -7.72 14.94 -1.28
C LEU A 98 -7.66 13.92 -2.42
N LEU A 99 -7.18 14.37 -3.58
CA LEU A 99 -6.87 13.52 -4.72
C LEU A 99 -5.36 13.55 -4.95
N LYS A 100 -4.74 12.39 -5.13
CA LYS A 100 -3.32 12.26 -5.45
C LYS A 100 -3.13 11.45 -6.72
N TYR A 101 -2.11 11.78 -7.48
CA TYR A 101 -1.73 11.11 -8.71
C TYR A 101 -0.21 11.10 -8.90
N SER A 102 0.32 9.98 -9.40
CA SER A 102 1.70 9.85 -9.82
C SER A 102 1.84 8.90 -11.00
N ASN A 103 2.81 9.16 -11.89
CA ASN A 103 3.33 8.24 -12.92
C ASN A 103 4.77 7.80 -12.62
N TRP A 104 5.30 8.14 -11.45
CA TRP A 104 6.70 7.91 -11.07
C TRP A 104 6.80 6.98 -9.88
N VAL A 105 5.98 5.94 -9.84
CA VAL A 105 6.03 4.95 -8.77
C VAL A 105 7.16 3.97 -9.06
N ASN A 106 8.08 3.82 -8.09
CA ASN A 106 8.99 2.70 -8.01
C ASN A 106 8.41 1.68 -7.05
N ALA A 107 8.37 0.42 -7.46
CA ALA A 107 7.91 -0.67 -6.62
C ALA A 107 8.97 -1.75 -6.53
N ASN A 108 9.20 -2.26 -5.32
CA ASN A 108 10.09 -3.38 -5.04
C ASN A 108 9.36 -4.38 -4.17
N ALA A 109 9.48 -5.67 -4.47
CA ALA A 109 9.01 -6.72 -3.61
C ALA A 109 10.08 -7.78 -3.40
N TYR A 110 9.99 -8.46 -2.28
CA TYR A 110 10.82 -9.61 -1.95
C TYR A 110 9.93 -10.69 -1.39
N ASP A 111 9.92 -11.83 -2.07
CA ASP A 111 9.15 -13.01 -1.72
C ASP A 111 10.11 -14.17 -1.45
N ASN A 112 9.99 -14.79 -0.28
CA ASN A 112 10.83 -15.90 0.13
C ASN A 112 9.97 -17.13 0.45
N HIS A 113 10.08 -18.16 -0.38
CA HIS A 113 9.43 -19.45 -0.20
C HIS A 113 10.39 -20.40 0.53
N TYR A 114 10.29 -20.47 1.85
CA TYR A 114 11.22 -21.21 2.69
C TYR A 114 11.22 -22.73 2.40
N ASN A 115 10.04 -23.31 2.20
CA ASN A 115 9.90 -24.74 1.89
C ASN A 115 10.51 -25.13 0.54
N ARG A 116 10.45 -24.21 -0.44
CA ARG A 116 11.02 -24.40 -1.79
C ARG A 116 12.49 -24.00 -1.87
N LYS A 117 13.02 -23.34 -0.87
CA LYS A 117 14.35 -22.72 -0.87
C LYS A 117 14.55 -21.80 -2.08
N VAL A 118 13.54 -20.99 -2.41
CA VAL A 118 13.53 -20.07 -3.54
C VAL A 118 13.12 -18.68 -3.05
N SER A 119 13.83 -17.67 -3.50
CA SER A 119 13.44 -16.28 -3.31
C SER A 119 13.22 -15.58 -4.65
N PHE A 120 12.32 -14.61 -4.62
CA PHE A 120 12.00 -13.72 -5.75
C PHE A 120 12.24 -12.30 -5.32
N LYS A 121 12.94 -11.55 -6.15
CA LYS A 121 13.12 -10.12 -5.99
C LYS A 121 12.53 -9.43 -7.20
N ASP A 122 11.42 -8.75 -6.97
CA ASP A 122 10.69 -8.02 -7.98
C ASP A 122 11.05 -6.54 -7.93
N SER A 123 11.18 -5.93 -9.09
CA SER A 123 11.34 -4.49 -9.22
C SER A 123 10.54 -3.99 -10.41
N SER A 124 9.76 -2.94 -10.22
CA SER A 124 9.10 -2.23 -11.31
C SER A 124 9.26 -0.73 -11.18
N LYS A 125 9.20 -0.02 -12.31
CA LYS A 125 9.33 1.44 -12.38
C LYS A 125 8.24 2.02 -13.25
N ASN A 126 7.96 3.32 -13.02
CA ASN A 126 7.00 4.08 -13.83
C ASN A 126 5.59 3.45 -13.84
N SER A 127 5.17 2.90 -12.72
CA SER A 127 3.77 2.57 -12.52
C SER A 127 2.98 3.80 -12.10
N SER A 128 1.65 3.69 -12.11
CA SER A 128 0.77 4.79 -11.74
C SER A 128 0.21 4.60 -10.34
N TYR A 129 0.01 5.70 -9.66
CA TYR A 129 -0.67 5.76 -8.38
C TYR A 129 -1.87 6.70 -8.45
N TYR A 130 -2.95 6.28 -7.85
CA TYR A 130 -4.18 7.04 -7.66
C TYR A 130 -4.61 6.94 -6.21
N SER A 131 -5.04 8.06 -5.64
CA SER A 131 -5.62 8.08 -4.30
C SER A 131 -6.75 9.08 -4.22
N ALA A 132 -7.79 8.70 -3.49
CA ALA A 132 -8.89 9.56 -3.10
C ALA A 132 -9.13 9.40 -1.60
N VAL A 133 -9.14 10.54 -0.89
CA VAL A 133 -9.43 10.61 0.55
C VAL A 133 -10.57 11.59 0.76
N ILE A 134 -11.54 11.20 1.54
CA ILE A 134 -12.67 12.04 1.98
C ILE A 134 -12.73 11.99 3.49
N ASP A 135 -12.82 13.15 4.12
CA ASP A 135 -12.96 13.32 5.56
C ASP A 135 -14.20 14.17 5.87
N VAL A 136 -14.96 13.76 6.86
CA VAL A 136 -16.07 14.52 7.41
C VAL A 136 -15.85 14.67 8.91
N GLY A 137 -15.75 15.91 9.37
CA GLY A 137 -15.53 16.25 10.76
C GLY A 137 -16.66 17.08 11.37
N TYR A 138 -16.93 16.86 12.65
CA TYR A 138 -17.86 17.65 13.44
C TYR A 138 -17.13 18.34 14.60
N TYR A 139 -17.24 19.66 14.67
CA TYR A 139 -16.65 20.48 15.73
C TYR A 139 -17.61 20.58 16.93
N PHE A 140 -17.23 20.02 18.07
CA PHE A 140 -17.95 20.19 19.34
C PHE A 140 -17.64 21.52 19.99
N THR A 141 -16.40 21.99 19.81
CA THR A 141 -15.92 23.32 20.22
C THR A 141 -15.10 23.90 19.08
N GLU A 142 -14.65 25.14 19.18
CA GLU A 142 -13.78 25.76 18.19
C GLU A 142 -12.46 24.98 17.98
N ASN A 143 -12.01 24.29 19.01
CA ASN A 143 -10.72 23.60 19.04
C ASN A 143 -10.82 22.08 18.94
N THR A 144 -12.01 21.50 19.03
CA THR A 144 -12.22 20.05 19.19
C THR A 144 -13.09 19.49 18.08
N LYS A 145 -12.57 18.54 17.32
CA LYS A 145 -13.25 17.90 16.18
C LYS A 145 -13.17 16.37 16.29
N LEU A 146 -14.31 15.70 16.13
CA LEU A 146 -14.37 14.27 15.78
C LEU A 146 -14.47 14.17 14.26
N PHE A 147 -13.80 13.20 13.64
CA PHE A 147 -13.88 13.01 12.21
C PHE A 147 -13.94 11.53 11.81
N VAL A 148 -14.49 11.29 10.63
CA VAL A 148 -14.46 10.01 9.93
C VAL A 148 -13.80 10.26 8.58
N GLU A 149 -12.80 9.48 8.24
CA GLU A 149 -12.07 9.52 6.99
C GLU A 149 -12.18 8.19 6.25
N ALA A 150 -12.47 8.24 4.97
CA ALA A 150 -12.37 7.11 4.06
C ALA A 150 -11.28 7.40 3.02
N ALA A 151 -10.36 6.45 2.85
CA ALA A 151 -9.29 6.54 1.87
C ALA A 151 -9.27 5.32 0.95
N TRP A 152 -9.03 5.57 -0.33
CA TRP A 152 -8.77 4.57 -1.36
C TRP A 152 -7.44 4.87 -2.03
N ASN A 153 -6.59 3.84 -2.14
CA ASN A 153 -5.29 3.92 -2.77
C ASN A 153 -5.12 2.78 -3.77
N GLN A 154 -4.60 3.09 -4.95
CA GLN A 154 -4.31 2.13 -6.01
C GLN A 154 -2.92 2.39 -6.58
N TYR A 155 -2.03 1.42 -6.42
CA TYR A 155 -0.76 1.31 -7.12
C TYR A 155 -0.96 0.33 -8.27
N SER A 156 -0.95 0.83 -9.51
CA SER A 156 -1.15 0.01 -10.70
C SER A 156 0.09 -0.82 -11.00
N GLU A 157 -0.10 -1.94 -11.66
CA GLU A 157 1.00 -2.77 -12.12
C GLU A 157 1.94 -1.98 -13.04
N GLY A 158 3.22 -1.94 -12.67
CA GLY A 158 4.30 -1.39 -13.49
C GLY A 158 5.02 -2.49 -14.27
N ARG A 159 5.70 -2.12 -15.33
CA ARG A 159 6.61 -3.05 -16.02
C ARG A 159 7.85 -3.28 -15.19
N GLY A 160 8.18 -4.53 -14.95
CA GLY A 160 9.27 -4.91 -14.08
C GLY A 160 9.89 -6.25 -14.42
N GLU A 161 10.85 -6.62 -13.58
CA GLU A 161 11.58 -7.88 -13.65
C GLU A 161 11.59 -8.56 -12.30
N THR A 162 11.46 -9.88 -12.32
CA THR A 162 11.74 -10.77 -11.20
C THR A 162 13.11 -11.39 -11.36
N GLN A 163 13.94 -11.30 -10.35
CA GLN A 163 15.13 -12.12 -10.18
C GLN A 163 14.77 -13.26 -9.24
N THR A 164 14.97 -14.50 -9.71
CA THR A 164 14.74 -15.72 -8.93
C THR A 164 16.07 -16.30 -8.50
N LEU A 165 16.19 -16.65 -7.22
CA LEU A 165 17.34 -17.39 -6.68
C LEU A 165 16.83 -18.66 -6.01
N ASN A 166 17.24 -19.82 -6.54
CA ASN A 166 17.12 -21.10 -5.85
C ASN A 166 18.37 -21.33 -5.01
N TYR A 167 18.28 -21.10 -3.70
CA TYR A 167 19.43 -21.19 -2.81
C TYR A 167 19.75 -22.61 -2.35
N ALA A 168 18.97 -23.64 -2.76
CA ALA A 168 19.35 -25.02 -2.62
C ALA A 168 20.34 -25.48 -3.71
N THR A 169 20.22 -24.92 -4.93
CA THR A 169 21.02 -25.28 -6.10
C THR A 169 21.99 -24.19 -6.55
N GLY A 170 21.79 -22.95 -6.09
CA GLY A 170 22.50 -21.75 -6.56
C GLY A 170 22.03 -21.23 -7.90
N ASN A 171 20.98 -21.79 -8.49
CA ASN A 171 20.47 -21.37 -9.79
C ASN A 171 19.80 -19.99 -9.70
N VAL A 172 20.12 -19.12 -10.66
CA VAL A 172 19.53 -17.78 -10.82
C VAL A 172 18.72 -17.77 -12.09
N GLY A 173 17.54 -17.17 -12.04
CA GLY A 173 16.65 -16.92 -13.19
C GLY A 173 16.19 -15.48 -13.24
N SER A 174 15.68 -15.06 -14.38
CA SER A 174 15.00 -13.76 -14.55
C SER A 174 13.75 -13.94 -15.41
N SER A 175 12.69 -13.20 -15.07
CA SER A 175 11.44 -13.16 -15.81
C SER A 175 10.80 -11.77 -15.72
N LYS A 176 9.81 -11.52 -16.57
CA LYS A 176 9.00 -10.28 -16.46
C LYS A 176 8.01 -10.42 -15.33
N SER A 177 7.81 -9.33 -14.60
CA SER A 177 6.81 -9.25 -13.53
C SER A 177 6.25 -7.84 -13.40
N GLY A 178 5.26 -7.69 -12.57
CA GLY A 178 4.74 -6.42 -12.11
C GLY A 178 4.34 -6.51 -10.63
N ILE A 179 4.25 -5.36 -10.00
CA ILE A 179 3.81 -5.23 -8.61
C ILE A 179 2.64 -4.27 -8.60
N GLU A 180 1.52 -4.71 -8.04
CA GLU A 180 0.34 -3.87 -7.81
C GLU A 180 -0.11 -3.96 -6.36
N TYR A 181 -0.82 -2.93 -5.92
CA TYR A 181 -1.39 -2.91 -4.57
C TYR A 181 -2.61 -2.00 -4.53
N GLN A 182 -3.63 -2.43 -3.84
CA GLN A 182 -4.82 -1.63 -3.54
C GLN A 182 -5.14 -1.70 -2.06
N SER A 183 -5.55 -0.57 -1.49
CA SER A 183 -6.05 -0.51 -0.13
C SER A 183 -7.25 0.40 0.00
N GLN A 184 -8.10 0.07 0.98
CA GLN A 184 -9.21 0.90 1.43
C GLN A 184 -9.13 0.96 2.95
N THR A 185 -9.23 2.18 3.50
CA THR A 185 -9.20 2.39 4.94
C THR A 185 -10.36 3.25 5.39
N LEU A 186 -10.87 2.96 6.56
CA LEU A 186 -11.82 3.78 7.28
C LEU A 186 -11.21 4.14 8.64
N THR A 187 -11.09 5.43 8.91
CA THR A 187 -10.49 5.95 10.13
C THR A 187 -11.52 6.77 10.90
N VAL A 188 -11.60 6.57 12.20
CA VAL A 188 -12.30 7.49 13.12
C VAL A 188 -11.24 8.13 13.99
N GLY A 189 -11.27 9.46 14.08
CA GLY A 189 -10.24 10.19 14.81
C GLY A 189 -10.79 11.41 15.53
N PHE A 190 -9.98 11.85 16.49
CA PHE A 190 -10.22 13.03 17.28
C PHE A 190 -9.09 14.04 17.08
N GLN A 191 -9.45 15.30 16.83
CA GLN A 191 -8.48 16.38 16.65
C GLN A 191 -8.70 17.47 17.69
N TYR A 192 -7.60 17.93 18.29
CA TYR A 192 -7.58 19.08 19.17
C TYR A 192 -6.55 20.11 18.68
N LYS A 193 -6.92 21.38 18.66
CA LYS A 193 -6.02 22.52 18.35
C LYS A 193 -5.71 23.26 19.64
N PHE A 194 -4.45 23.44 19.90
CA PHE A 194 -3.93 24.25 21.01
C PHE A 194 -3.95 25.74 20.69
#